data_35df09153aadecbe866a40b78e535a0a
#
_entry.id   35df09153aadecbe866a40b78e535a0a
#
_cell.length_a   1.000
_cell.length_b   1.000
_cell.length_c   1.000
_cell.angle_alpha   90.00
_cell.angle_beta   90.00
_cell.angle_gamma   90.00
#
_symmetry.space_group_name_H-M   'P 1'
#
loop_
_entity.id
_entity.type
_entity.pdbx_description
1 polymer ?
#
loop_
_entity_poly.entity_id
_entity_poly.type
_entity_poly.pdbx_seq_one_letter_code
_entity_poly.pdbx_strand_id
1 'polypeptide(L)'
;MAFTDYETEQLRKALLKETRRCAVTLGMKKTSVDQLTKSVGIAKGSFYKFYESKEMLFFAVLEGIHAELYGVADHALSETDGLPPSERAAKAVLAVCRRLSDTGDMVFIENDAKLLLQRLPEGVKKEHYHDDETHIRQLLEKYDLMPRRGASLAAATVRGLILTVSHKEQIGELYPQVLETLVYGACRELFE
;
A
#
# COMPACT_ATOMS: atom_id res chain seq x y z
N MET A 1 -33.36 -12.13 2.91
CA MET A 1 -33.22 -11.76 1.49
C MET A 1 -31.79 -12.00 1.04
N ALA A 2 -31.60 -12.51 -0.17
CA ALA A 2 -30.30 -12.56 -0.81
C ALA A 2 -30.04 -11.19 -1.44
N PHE A 3 -28.83 -10.65 -1.31
CA PHE A 3 -28.43 -9.45 -2.03
C PHE A 3 -28.29 -9.77 -3.52
N THR A 4 -28.60 -8.83 -4.38
CA THR A 4 -28.26 -8.88 -5.81
C THR A 4 -26.74 -8.73 -5.99
N ASP A 5 -26.22 -9.11 -7.15
CA ASP A 5 -24.78 -8.95 -7.43
C ASP A 5 -24.35 -7.49 -7.34
N TYR A 6 -25.17 -6.56 -7.80
CA TYR A 6 -24.92 -5.13 -7.68
C TYR A 6 -24.87 -4.67 -6.22
N GLU A 7 -25.85 -5.05 -5.39
CA GLU A 7 -25.86 -4.71 -3.96
C GLU A 7 -24.66 -5.32 -3.24
N THR A 8 -24.30 -6.56 -3.59
CA THR A 8 -23.13 -7.25 -3.05
C THR A 8 -21.85 -6.47 -3.32
N GLU A 9 -21.64 -5.98 -4.53
CA GLU A 9 -20.47 -5.20 -4.90
C GLU A 9 -20.45 -3.83 -4.20
N GLN A 10 -21.60 -3.14 -4.09
CA GLN A 10 -21.69 -1.87 -3.37
C GLN A 10 -21.40 -2.05 -1.86
N LEU A 11 -21.91 -3.10 -1.26
CA LEU A 11 -21.63 -3.40 0.14
C LEU A 11 -20.17 -3.77 0.38
N ARG A 12 -19.55 -4.51 -0.54
CA ARG A 12 -18.11 -4.82 -0.48
C ARG A 12 -17.27 -3.54 -0.50
N LYS A 13 -17.56 -2.63 -1.43
CA LYS A 13 -16.89 -1.32 -1.50
C LYS A 13 -17.10 -0.48 -0.25
N ALA A 14 -18.31 -0.47 0.29
CA ALA A 14 -18.63 0.26 1.52
C ALA A 14 -17.87 -0.33 2.74
N LEU A 15 -17.80 -1.65 2.86
CA LEU A 15 -17.02 -2.33 3.90
C LEU A 15 -15.53 -1.99 3.81
N LEU A 16 -14.93 -2.06 2.61
CA LEU A 16 -13.54 -1.69 2.37
C LEU A 16 -13.26 -0.24 2.76
N LYS A 17 -14.10 0.69 2.31
CA LYS A 17 -13.97 2.13 2.60
C LYS A 17 -14.03 2.40 4.10
N GLU A 18 -15.02 1.83 4.79
CA GLU A 18 -15.16 2.03 6.25
C GLU A 18 -14.03 1.35 7.01
N THR A 19 -13.58 0.17 6.59
CA THR A 19 -12.46 -0.52 7.21
C THR A 19 -11.16 0.26 7.06
N ARG A 20 -10.89 0.84 5.88
CA ARG A 20 -9.72 1.72 5.67
C ARG A 20 -9.77 2.93 6.59
N ARG A 21 -10.94 3.59 6.72
CA ARG A 21 -11.12 4.69 7.67
C ARG A 21 -10.81 4.25 9.11
N CYS A 22 -11.34 3.10 9.53
CA CYS A 22 -11.06 2.55 10.85
C CYS A 22 -9.58 2.17 11.03
N ALA A 23 -8.94 1.62 10.00
CA ALA A 23 -7.52 1.23 10.04
C ALA A 23 -6.62 2.43 10.37
N VAL A 24 -6.89 3.59 9.77
CA VAL A 24 -6.11 4.82 9.97
C VAL A 24 -6.45 5.51 11.30
N THR A 25 -7.71 5.44 11.77
CA THR A 25 -8.16 6.21 12.94
C THR A 25 -8.15 5.44 14.25
N LEU A 26 -8.58 4.19 14.24
CA LEU A 26 -8.77 3.34 15.44
C LEU A 26 -7.74 2.22 15.53
N GLY A 27 -7.25 1.77 14.37
CA GLY A 27 -6.46 0.56 14.20
C GLY A 27 -7.30 -0.73 14.20
N MET A 28 -6.71 -1.82 13.69
CA MET A 28 -7.37 -3.12 13.56
C MET A 28 -7.84 -3.69 14.88
N LYS A 29 -7.06 -3.53 15.97
CA LYS A 29 -7.38 -4.12 17.28
C LYS A 29 -8.67 -3.55 17.87
N LYS A 30 -8.90 -2.24 17.73
CA LYS A 30 -10.07 -1.55 18.30
C LYS A 30 -11.28 -1.56 17.38
N THR A 31 -11.16 -2.04 16.15
CA THR A 31 -12.26 -2.16 15.20
C THR A 31 -12.91 -3.53 15.33
N SER A 32 -14.25 -3.57 15.48
CA SER A 32 -15.04 -4.80 15.57
C SER A 32 -15.88 -5.02 14.30
N VAL A 33 -16.22 -6.29 14.01
CA VAL A 33 -17.14 -6.66 12.93
C VAL A 33 -18.51 -6.00 13.12
N ASP A 34 -19.01 -5.94 14.37
CA ASP A 34 -20.28 -5.28 14.70
C ASP A 34 -20.28 -3.79 14.31
N GLN A 35 -19.18 -3.10 14.60
CA GLN A 35 -19.01 -1.69 14.25
C GLN A 35 -19.02 -1.50 12.72
N LEU A 36 -18.26 -2.32 11.98
CA LEU A 36 -18.17 -2.25 10.53
C LEU A 36 -19.51 -2.55 9.87
N THR A 37 -20.20 -3.61 10.28
CA THR A 37 -21.49 -3.99 9.71
C THR A 37 -22.59 -2.98 10.02
N LYS A 38 -22.58 -2.41 11.22
CA LYS A 38 -23.51 -1.35 11.61
C LYS A 38 -23.33 -0.10 10.78
N SER A 39 -22.09 0.30 10.48
CA SER A 39 -21.80 1.51 9.69
C SER A 39 -22.24 1.40 8.23
N VAL A 40 -22.27 0.18 7.67
CA VAL A 40 -22.72 -0.07 6.28
C VAL A 40 -24.15 -0.60 6.19
N GLY A 41 -24.86 -0.70 7.34
CA GLY A 41 -26.28 -1.04 7.38
C GLY A 41 -26.60 -2.52 7.14
N ILE A 42 -25.70 -3.46 7.47
CA ILE A 42 -25.94 -4.89 7.33
C ILE A 42 -25.93 -5.62 8.69
N ALA A 43 -26.61 -6.77 8.76
CA ALA A 43 -26.53 -7.63 9.94
C ALA A 43 -25.13 -8.26 10.06
N LYS A 44 -24.65 -8.48 11.30
CA LYS A 44 -23.36 -9.13 11.59
C LYS A 44 -23.19 -10.47 10.86
N GLY A 45 -24.23 -11.30 10.83
CA GLY A 45 -24.20 -12.59 10.11
C GLY A 45 -23.98 -12.46 8.60
N SER A 46 -24.37 -11.31 8.01
CA SER A 46 -24.15 -11.04 6.59
C SER A 46 -22.70 -10.74 6.26
N PHE A 47 -21.89 -10.30 7.22
CA PHE A 47 -20.46 -10.04 7.04
C PHE A 47 -19.72 -11.24 6.46
N TYR A 48 -20.01 -12.42 7.01
CA TYR A 48 -19.33 -13.66 6.64
C TYR A 48 -19.67 -14.18 5.23
N LYS A 49 -20.59 -13.52 4.53
CA LYS A 49 -20.80 -13.72 3.09
C LYS A 49 -19.77 -12.96 2.23
N PHE A 50 -19.15 -11.93 2.78
CA PHE A 50 -18.17 -11.08 2.09
C PHE A 50 -16.73 -11.45 2.42
N TYR A 51 -16.46 -11.71 3.71
CA TYR A 51 -15.12 -12.00 4.23
C TYR A 51 -15.17 -13.07 5.32
N GLU A 52 -14.25 -14.02 5.27
CA GLU A 52 -14.16 -15.11 6.24
C GLU A 52 -13.83 -14.64 7.66
N SER A 53 -13.09 -13.53 7.76
CA SER A 53 -12.69 -12.94 9.05
C SER A 53 -12.48 -11.44 8.92
N LYS A 54 -12.39 -10.77 10.07
CA LYS A 54 -12.00 -9.36 10.15
C LYS A 54 -10.60 -9.14 9.56
N GLU A 55 -9.70 -10.04 9.84
CA GLU A 55 -8.33 -10.02 9.32
C GLU A 55 -8.31 -10.08 7.80
N MET A 56 -9.14 -10.92 7.16
CA MET A 56 -9.25 -10.98 5.70
C MET A 56 -9.80 -9.69 5.10
N LEU A 57 -10.71 -9.00 5.76
CA LEU A 57 -11.18 -7.69 5.33
C LEU A 57 -10.09 -6.61 5.46
N PHE A 58 -9.33 -6.59 6.55
CA PHE A 58 -8.19 -5.68 6.71
C PHE A 58 -7.08 -5.99 5.71
N PHE A 59 -6.88 -7.26 5.39
CA PHE A 59 -5.95 -7.67 4.35
C PHE A 59 -6.38 -7.17 2.97
N ALA A 60 -7.66 -7.27 2.62
CA ALA A 60 -8.16 -6.70 1.38
C ALA A 60 -7.97 -5.16 1.31
N VAL A 61 -8.00 -4.45 2.46
CA VAL A 61 -7.64 -3.02 2.52
C VAL A 61 -6.14 -2.84 2.24
N LEU A 62 -5.26 -3.65 2.81
CA LEU A 62 -3.82 -3.59 2.57
C LEU A 62 -3.49 -3.81 1.10
N GLU A 63 -4.07 -4.85 0.48
CA GLU A 63 -3.93 -5.13 -0.96
C GLU A 63 -4.43 -3.97 -1.83
N GLY A 64 -5.55 -3.36 -1.45
CA GLY A 64 -6.07 -2.18 -2.14
C GLY A 64 -5.12 -0.98 -2.06
N ILE A 65 -4.47 -0.76 -0.91
CA ILE A 65 -3.44 0.27 -0.75
C ILE A 65 -2.23 -0.03 -1.66
N HIS A 66 -1.74 -1.27 -1.69
CA HIS A 66 -0.64 -1.68 -2.56
C HIS A 66 -0.97 -1.45 -4.04
N ALA A 67 -2.15 -1.89 -4.49
CA ALA A 67 -2.59 -1.67 -5.87
C ALA A 67 -2.65 -0.17 -6.25
N GLU A 68 -3.13 0.68 -5.33
CA GLU A 68 -3.11 2.13 -5.52
C GLU A 68 -1.68 2.69 -5.62
N LEU A 69 -0.75 2.23 -4.78
CA LEU A 69 0.64 2.69 -4.80
C LEU A 69 1.36 2.27 -6.08
N TYR A 70 1.11 1.05 -6.57
CA TYR A 70 1.62 0.61 -7.87
C TYR A 70 1.05 1.44 -9.02
N GLY A 71 -0.25 1.77 -8.98
CA GLY A 71 -0.87 2.66 -9.94
C GLY A 71 -0.27 4.07 -9.94
N VAL A 72 0.05 4.62 -8.76
CA VAL A 72 0.74 5.93 -8.61
C VAL A 72 2.15 5.87 -9.21
N ALA A 73 2.90 4.80 -8.93
CA ALA A 73 4.24 4.61 -9.50
C ALA A 73 4.19 4.46 -11.03
N ASP A 74 3.26 3.66 -11.55
CA ASP A 74 3.05 3.45 -12.98
C ASP A 74 2.73 4.78 -13.70
N HIS A 75 1.81 5.56 -13.15
CA HIS A 75 1.48 6.88 -13.70
C HIS A 75 2.68 7.82 -13.69
N ALA A 76 3.41 7.93 -12.58
CA ALA A 76 4.58 8.79 -12.48
C ALA A 76 5.69 8.39 -13.48
N LEU A 77 5.88 7.09 -13.71
CA LEU A 77 6.83 6.59 -14.70
C LEU A 77 6.38 6.90 -16.13
N SER A 78 5.08 6.81 -16.43
CA SER A 78 4.54 7.13 -17.76
C SER A 78 4.70 8.61 -18.14
N GLU A 79 4.65 9.50 -17.15
CA GLU A 79 4.79 10.96 -17.35
C GLU A 79 6.27 11.43 -17.43
N THR A 80 7.22 10.53 -17.23
CA THR A 80 8.65 10.87 -17.13
C THR A 80 9.49 10.28 -18.26
N ASP A 81 8.85 9.90 -19.34
CA ASP A 81 9.57 9.40 -20.53
C ASP A 81 10.60 10.43 -21.04
N GLY A 82 11.78 9.94 -21.44
CA GLY A 82 12.90 10.79 -21.87
C GLY A 82 13.79 11.35 -20.75
N LEU A 83 13.44 11.20 -19.48
CA LEU A 83 14.33 11.51 -18.37
C LEU A 83 15.31 10.36 -18.09
N PRO A 84 16.48 10.62 -17.44
CA PRO A 84 17.37 9.57 -16.98
C PRO A 84 16.68 8.55 -16.08
N PRO A 85 17.05 7.27 -16.14
CA PRO A 85 16.43 6.20 -15.34
C PRO A 85 16.36 6.50 -13.83
N SER A 86 17.42 7.08 -13.27
CA SER A 86 17.48 7.49 -11.87
C SER A 86 16.45 8.57 -11.52
N GLU A 87 16.24 9.55 -12.39
CA GLU A 87 15.25 10.61 -12.18
C GLU A 87 13.82 10.07 -12.30
N ARG A 88 13.56 9.20 -13.28
CA ARG A 88 12.25 8.52 -13.43
C ARG A 88 11.91 7.72 -12.19
N ALA A 89 12.83 6.89 -11.71
CA ALA A 89 12.66 6.12 -10.50
C ALA A 89 12.45 7.01 -9.27
N ALA A 90 13.22 8.10 -9.13
CA ALA A 90 13.08 9.04 -8.02
C ALA A 90 11.70 9.70 -8.00
N LYS A 91 11.20 10.17 -9.15
CA LYS A 91 9.87 10.78 -9.26
C LYS A 91 8.76 9.79 -8.88
N ALA A 92 8.86 8.53 -9.30
CA ALA A 92 7.91 7.49 -8.93
C ALA A 92 7.90 7.22 -7.42
N VAL A 93 9.07 7.06 -6.79
CA VAL A 93 9.20 6.85 -5.34
C VAL A 93 8.65 8.06 -4.55
N LEU A 94 8.98 9.29 -4.97
CA LEU A 94 8.45 10.50 -4.33
C LEU A 94 6.94 10.61 -4.46
N ALA A 95 6.35 10.24 -5.60
CA ALA A 95 4.90 10.22 -5.79
C ALA A 95 4.21 9.23 -4.84
N VAL A 96 4.77 8.02 -4.68
CA VAL A 96 4.29 7.00 -3.72
C VAL A 96 4.39 7.52 -2.28
N CYS A 97 5.52 8.10 -1.88
CA CYS A 97 5.71 8.65 -0.53
C CYS A 97 4.70 9.78 -0.25
N ARG A 98 4.46 10.66 -1.23
CA ARG A 98 3.45 11.73 -1.13
C ARG A 98 2.06 11.15 -0.95
N ARG A 99 1.67 10.18 -1.78
CA ARG A 99 0.37 9.51 -1.67
C ARG A 99 0.12 8.92 -0.28
N LEU A 100 1.11 8.21 0.28
CA LEU A 100 1.04 7.65 1.64
C LEU A 100 0.94 8.73 2.72
N SER A 101 1.67 9.83 2.56
CA SER A 101 1.61 10.96 3.48
C SER A 101 0.24 11.62 3.50
N ASP A 102 -0.39 11.78 2.33
CA ASP A 102 -1.67 12.49 2.16
C ASP A 102 -2.86 11.65 2.66
N THR A 103 -2.81 10.33 2.52
CA THR A 103 -3.90 9.44 2.95
C THR A 103 -3.83 9.00 4.41
N GLY A 104 -2.65 9.09 5.02
CA GLY A 104 -2.41 8.56 6.35
C GLY A 104 -2.36 7.03 6.43
N ASP A 105 -2.39 6.33 5.29
CA ASP A 105 -2.34 4.85 5.25
C ASP A 105 -1.07 4.29 5.91
N MET A 106 -0.01 5.09 5.98
CA MET A 106 1.22 4.71 6.67
C MET A 106 0.99 4.34 8.14
N VAL A 107 0.01 4.96 8.79
CA VAL A 107 -0.39 4.64 10.18
C VAL A 107 -0.86 3.17 10.29
N PHE A 108 -1.65 2.71 9.34
CA PHE A 108 -2.09 1.31 9.29
C PHE A 108 -0.95 0.36 8.95
N ILE A 109 -0.14 0.70 7.96
CA ILE A 109 0.99 -0.13 7.51
C ILE A 109 1.98 -0.33 8.68
N GLU A 110 2.31 0.71 9.41
CA GLU A 110 3.28 0.65 10.49
C GLU A 110 2.74 -0.08 11.73
N ASN A 111 1.51 0.25 12.15
CA ASN A 111 0.99 -0.20 13.43
C ASN A 111 0.33 -1.58 13.38
N ASP A 112 -0.30 -1.93 12.26
CA ASP A 112 -1.15 -3.11 12.19
C ASP A 112 -0.74 -4.15 11.14
N ALA A 113 -0.09 -3.76 10.02
CA ALA A 113 0.17 -4.70 8.93
C ALA A 113 1.02 -5.91 9.37
N LYS A 114 2.04 -5.72 10.20
CA LYS A 114 2.85 -6.82 10.73
C LYS A 114 2.00 -7.82 11.54
N LEU A 115 1.15 -7.31 12.42
CA LEU A 115 0.26 -8.16 13.23
C LEU A 115 -0.81 -8.82 12.37
N LEU A 116 -1.35 -8.10 11.39
CA LEU A 116 -2.30 -8.61 10.42
C LEU A 116 -1.70 -9.81 9.67
N LEU A 117 -0.54 -9.64 9.05
CA LEU A 117 0.14 -10.70 8.31
C LEU A 117 0.46 -11.92 9.17
N GLN A 118 0.80 -11.74 10.46
CA GLN A 118 1.00 -12.87 11.39
C GLN A 118 -0.27 -13.70 11.65
N ARG A 119 -1.46 -13.11 11.47
CA ARG A 119 -2.75 -13.77 11.72
C ARG A 119 -3.37 -14.39 10.46
N LEU A 120 -2.81 -14.13 9.28
CA LEU A 120 -3.30 -14.68 8.04
C LEU A 120 -2.83 -16.13 7.84
N PRO A 121 -3.58 -16.93 7.06
CA PRO A 121 -3.11 -18.23 6.60
C PRO A 121 -1.77 -18.13 5.85
N GLU A 122 -0.93 -19.14 6.01
CA GLU A 122 0.43 -19.13 5.43
C GLU A 122 0.44 -19.00 3.90
N GLY A 123 -0.54 -19.61 3.22
CA GLY A 123 -0.71 -19.48 1.77
C GLY A 123 -0.95 -18.05 1.33
N VAL A 124 -1.83 -17.33 2.02
CA VAL A 124 -2.16 -15.93 1.73
C VAL A 124 -0.93 -15.03 1.92
N LYS A 125 -0.14 -15.25 2.96
CA LYS A 125 1.11 -14.50 3.19
C LYS A 125 2.14 -14.71 2.09
N LYS A 126 2.35 -15.96 1.67
CA LYS A 126 3.30 -16.28 0.60
C LYS A 126 2.91 -15.65 -0.73
N GLU A 127 1.64 -15.69 -1.07
CA GLU A 127 1.10 -15.05 -2.25
C GLU A 127 1.34 -13.54 -2.21
N HIS A 128 0.98 -12.87 -1.13
CA HIS A 128 1.21 -11.44 -0.93
C HIS A 128 2.67 -11.01 -1.15
N TYR A 129 3.64 -11.70 -0.53
CA TYR A 129 5.05 -11.35 -0.72
C TYR A 129 5.57 -11.64 -2.12
N HIS A 130 5.05 -12.69 -2.79
CA HIS A 130 5.38 -13.01 -4.17
C HIS A 130 4.83 -11.95 -5.13
N ASP A 131 3.61 -11.50 -4.90
CA ASP A 131 2.94 -10.51 -5.73
C ASP A 131 3.63 -9.14 -5.65
N ASP A 132 4.04 -8.71 -4.47
CA ASP A 132 4.79 -7.46 -4.27
C ASP A 132 6.10 -7.44 -5.08
N GLU A 133 6.89 -8.51 -5.01
CA GLU A 133 8.13 -8.60 -5.78
C GLU A 133 7.86 -8.64 -7.29
N THR A 134 6.81 -9.36 -7.69
CA THR A 134 6.39 -9.48 -9.09
C THR A 134 5.95 -8.14 -9.66
N HIS A 135 5.13 -7.37 -8.94
CA HIS A 135 4.67 -6.05 -9.38
C HIS A 135 5.83 -5.06 -9.56
N ILE A 136 6.76 -5.02 -8.62
CA ILE A 136 7.94 -4.14 -8.75
C ILE A 136 8.77 -4.55 -9.97
N ARG A 137 9.00 -5.83 -10.18
CA ARG A 137 9.73 -6.34 -11.35
C ARG A 137 9.04 -5.98 -12.65
N GLN A 138 7.71 -6.15 -12.74
CA GLN A 138 6.91 -5.77 -13.91
C GLN A 138 7.00 -4.28 -14.21
N LEU A 139 6.98 -3.40 -13.20
CA LEU A 139 7.17 -1.97 -13.40
C LEU A 139 8.57 -1.66 -13.95
N LEU A 140 9.60 -2.27 -13.38
CA LEU A 140 10.98 -2.09 -13.85
C LEU A 140 11.13 -2.53 -15.31
N GLU A 141 10.59 -3.69 -15.68
CA GLU A 141 10.61 -4.23 -17.04
C GLU A 141 9.80 -3.37 -18.01
N LYS A 142 8.58 -2.96 -17.64
CA LYS A 142 7.69 -2.13 -18.46
C LYS A 142 8.32 -0.81 -18.89
N TYR A 143 9.11 -0.21 -18.00
CA TYR A 143 9.73 1.10 -18.21
C TYR A 143 11.22 1.05 -18.52
N ASP A 144 11.76 -0.14 -18.79
CA ASP A 144 13.18 -0.38 -19.08
C ASP A 144 14.12 0.21 -18.00
N LEU A 145 13.73 0.04 -16.74
CA LEU A 145 14.50 0.46 -15.59
C LEU A 145 15.34 -0.72 -15.09
N MET A 146 16.62 -0.73 -15.44
CA MET A 146 17.55 -1.81 -15.12
C MET A 146 18.45 -1.42 -13.93
N PRO A 147 18.11 -1.86 -12.69
CA PRO A 147 18.94 -1.54 -11.53
C PRO A 147 20.26 -2.31 -11.58
N ARG A 148 21.40 -1.60 -11.41
CA ARG A 148 22.76 -2.15 -11.47
C ARG A 148 23.02 -3.35 -10.56
N ARG A 149 22.38 -3.38 -9.39
CA ARG A 149 22.57 -4.40 -8.36
C ARG A 149 21.37 -5.34 -8.23
N GLY A 150 20.53 -5.37 -9.24
CA GLY A 150 19.35 -6.25 -9.33
C GLY A 150 18.08 -5.70 -8.69
N ALA A 151 16.94 -6.21 -9.15
CA ALA A 151 15.61 -5.76 -8.76
C ALA A 151 15.31 -5.93 -7.26
N SER A 152 15.82 -6.99 -6.64
CA SER A 152 15.56 -7.26 -5.21
C SER A 152 16.18 -6.21 -4.29
N LEU A 153 17.41 -5.73 -4.60
CA LEU A 153 18.02 -4.63 -3.84
C LEU A 153 17.27 -3.32 -4.08
N ALA A 154 16.89 -3.04 -5.33
CA ALA A 154 16.11 -1.85 -5.65
C ALA A 154 14.78 -1.84 -4.90
N ALA A 155 14.03 -2.94 -4.90
CA ALA A 155 12.77 -3.08 -4.15
C ALA A 155 12.97 -2.89 -2.64
N ALA A 156 13.99 -3.51 -2.06
CA ALA A 156 14.30 -3.35 -0.63
C ALA A 156 14.68 -1.90 -0.28
N THR A 157 15.45 -1.23 -1.14
CA THR A 157 15.83 0.18 -0.96
C THR A 157 14.60 1.09 -1.03
N VAL A 158 13.74 0.91 -2.04
CA VAL A 158 12.49 1.69 -2.17
C VAL A 158 11.59 1.47 -0.95
N ARG A 159 11.46 0.24 -0.47
CA ARG A 159 10.70 -0.07 0.76
C ARG A 159 11.27 0.68 1.96
N GLY A 160 12.61 0.69 2.13
CA GLY A 160 13.28 1.45 3.18
C GLY A 160 12.99 2.95 3.12
N LEU A 161 13.00 3.53 1.92
CA LEU A 161 12.67 4.95 1.69
C LEU A 161 11.20 5.24 2.06
N ILE A 162 10.26 4.39 1.64
CA ILE A 162 8.83 4.53 1.94
C ILE A 162 8.59 4.49 3.46
N LEU A 163 9.30 3.64 4.20
CA LEU A 163 9.16 3.56 5.66
C LEU A 163 9.56 4.87 6.37
N THR A 164 10.37 5.75 5.74
CA THR A 164 10.68 7.06 6.34
C THR A 164 9.46 7.96 6.49
N VAL A 165 8.37 7.71 5.72
CA VAL A 165 7.14 8.50 5.78
C VAL A 165 6.50 8.45 7.18
N SER A 166 6.62 7.33 7.91
CA SER A 166 6.11 7.21 9.27
C SER A 166 6.85 8.09 10.28
N HIS A 167 8.08 8.50 9.97
CA HIS A 167 8.92 9.34 10.83
C HIS A 167 8.94 10.82 10.45
N LYS A 168 8.08 11.26 9.53
CA LYS A 168 8.06 12.63 9.02
C LYS A 168 7.95 13.69 10.11
N GLU A 169 7.12 13.43 11.14
CA GLU A 169 6.93 14.38 12.25
C GLU A 169 8.16 14.48 13.16
N GLN A 170 8.91 13.39 13.32
CA GLN A 170 10.14 13.37 14.12
C GLN A 170 11.28 14.12 13.43
N ILE A 171 11.31 14.09 12.09
CA ILE A 171 12.29 14.83 11.27
C ILE A 171 11.89 16.31 11.18
N GLY A 172 10.59 16.61 11.23
CA GLY A 172 10.05 17.95 11.23
C GLY A 172 10.00 18.61 9.85
N GLU A 173 10.09 19.95 9.83
CA GLU A 173 9.89 20.76 8.62
C GLU A 173 10.89 20.45 7.47
N LEU A 174 12.04 19.90 7.78
CA LEU A 174 13.04 19.50 6.78
C LEU A 174 12.74 18.15 6.10
N TYR A 175 11.70 17.44 6.55
CA TYR A 175 11.40 16.11 6.01
C TYR A 175 11.29 16.08 4.47
N PRO A 176 10.63 17.02 3.78
CA PRO A 176 10.56 17.00 2.32
C PRO A 176 11.94 17.02 1.65
N GLN A 177 12.85 17.88 2.11
CA GLN A 177 14.21 17.98 1.58
C GLN A 177 15.05 16.74 1.91
N VAL A 178 14.89 16.20 3.13
CA VAL A 178 15.54 14.95 3.54
C VAL A 178 15.08 13.79 2.67
N LEU A 179 13.77 13.65 2.45
CA LEU A 179 13.22 12.61 1.59
C LEU A 179 13.74 12.73 0.15
N GLU A 180 13.72 13.91 -0.45
CA GLU A 180 14.28 14.13 -1.78
C GLU A 180 15.76 13.76 -1.85
N THR A 181 16.56 14.19 -0.88
CA THR A 181 18.01 13.87 -0.81
C THR A 181 18.24 12.36 -0.76
N LEU A 182 17.49 11.64 0.08
CA LEU A 182 17.59 10.19 0.20
C LEU A 182 17.14 9.48 -1.07
N VAL A 183 16.00 9.88 -1.64
CA VAL A 183 15.43 9.23 -2.82
C VAL A 183 16.32 9.45 -4.05
N TYR A 184 16.72 10.68 -4.35
CA TYR A 184 17.60 10.94 -5.50
C TYR A 184 18.98 10.29 -5.32
N GLY A 185 19.55 10.32 -4.10
CA GLY A 185 20.81 9.65 -3.83
C GLY A 185 20.73 8.14 -4.05
N ALA A 186 19.72 7.49 -3.51
CA ALA A 186 19.51 6.06 -3.69
C ALA A 186 19.22 5.69 -5.16
N CYS A 187 18.38 6.45 -5.85
CA CYS A 187 18.06 6.17 -7.25
C CYS A 187 19.27 6.36 -8.19
N ARG A 188 20.14 7.32 -7.93
CA ARG A 188 21.42 7.43 -8.68
C ARG A 188 22.27 6.20 -8.48
N GLU A 189 22.49 5.77 -7.23
CA GLU A 189 23.27 4.56 -6.94
C GLU A 189 22.69 3.29 -7.58
N LEU A 190 21.38 3.20 -7.67
CA LEU A 190 20.71 2.03 -8.23
C LEU A 190 20.67 1.99 -9.76
N PHE A 191 20.60 3.13 -10.43
CA PHE A 191 20.30 3.19 -11.88
C PHE A 191 21.35 3.93 -12.74
N GLU A 192 22.34 4.57 -12.15
CA GLU A 192 23.49 5.20 -12.82
C GLU A 192 24.81 4.52 -12.45
#